data_4dc141ef493981ee0ba6c78c6df9f78a
#
_entry.id   4dc141ef493981ee0ba6c78c6df9f78a
#
_cell.length_a   1.000
_cell.length_b   1.000
_cell.length_c   1.000
_cell.angle_alpha   90.00
_cell.angle_beta   90.00
_cell.angle_gamma   90.00
#
_symmetry.space_group_name_H-M   'P 1'
#
loop_
_entity.id
_entity.type
_entity.pdbx_description
1 polymer ?
#
loop_
_entity_poly.entity_id
_entity_poly.type
_entity_poly.pdbx_seq_one_letter_code
_entity_poly.pdbx_strand_id
1 'polypeptide(L)'
;MGNHDALISAYPIFNKIFYGVKNAPRYFRMDYDDVHFLVLDLLWGDEEFGKKEKAWLIEQLEEIPEEEKVIVISHGFYISSGYTDTNYNKNWYDIPSMIENLCPIFEKYNVDLVISGHNHLMELLEKNGVTYVVIGSMGGILDSLEYKSPYSVWLNNRAFGYMDMNLSTEGKIDFTFLDSDGNFLYSYEVQTE
;
A
#
# COMPACT_ATOMS: atom_id res chain seq x y z
N MET A 1 4.19 -6.54 -7.48
CA MET A 1 4.98 -6.09 -8.65
C MET A 1 4.70 -4.61 -8.87
N GLY A 2 5.72 -3.80 -9.11
CA GLY A 2 5.56 -2.36 -9.38
C GLY A 2 5.45 -2.05 -10.87
N ASN A 3 5.10 -0.80 -11.19
CA ASN A 3 4.94 -0.33 -12.57
C ASN A 3 6.23 -0.45 -13.40
N HIS A 4 7.40 -0.25 -12.80
CA HIS A 4 8.69 -0.44 -13.48
C HIS A 4 9.01 -1.91 -13.76
N ASP A 5 8.58 -2.83 -12.90
CA ASP A 5 8.74 -4.28 -13.12
C ASP A 5 7.80 -4.81 -14.22
N ALA A 6 6.66 -4.13 -14.41
CA ALA A 6 5.65 -4.49 -15.41
C ALA A 6 6.00 -4.04 -16.84
N LEU A 7 7.02 -3.19 -17.01
CA LEU A 7 7.48 -2.75 -18.32
C LEU A 7 7.98 -3.94 -19.15
N ILE A 8 7.71 -3.89 -20.48
CA ILE A 8 8.21 -4.86 -21.47
C ILE A 8 7.73 -6.30 -21.19
N SER A 9 6.47 -6.48 -20.75
CA SER A 9 5.91 -7.82 -20.51
C SER A 9 6.72 -8.65 -19.48
N ALA A 10 7.27 -8.01 -18.47
CA ALA A 10 8.16 -8.64 -17.48
C ALA A 10 7.45 -9.58 -16.51
N TYR A 11 6.12 -9.65 -16.48
CA TYR A 11 5.36 -10.56 -15.60
C TYR A 11 5.88 -12.01 -15.56
N PRO A 12 6.14 -12.70 -16.70
CA PRO A 12 6.64 -14.07 -16.64
C PRO A 12 8.04 -14.18 -16.05
N ILE A 13 8.86 -13.15 -16.19
CA ILE A 13 10.23 -13.10 -15.64
C ILE A 13 10.16 -12.86 -14.14
N PHE A 14 9.40 -11.83 -13.71
CA PHE A 14 9.14 -11.51 -12.32
C PHE A 14 8.57 -12.73 -11.58
N ASN A 15 7.51 -13.32 -12.11
CA ASN A 15 6.87 -14.50 -11.53
C ASN A 15 7.83 -15.69 -11.40
N LYS A 16 8.69 -15.92 -12.40
CA LYS A 16 9.69 -16.99 -12.33
C LYS A 16 10.75 -16.74 -11.24
N ILE A 17 11.17 -15.48 -11.06
CA ILE A 17 12.18 -15.12 -10.07
C ILE A 17 11.62 -15.20 -8.65
N PHE A 18 10.45 -14.61 -8.42
CA PHE A 18 9.88 -14.46 -7.08
C PHE A 18 8.98 -15.62 -6.65
N TYR A 19 8.27 -16.24 -7.58
CA TYR A 19 7.33 -17.32 -7.27
C TYR A 19 7.74 -18.69 -7.83
N GLY A 20 8.82 -18.78 -8.60
CA GLY A 20 9.29 -20.03 -9.20
C GLY A 20 8.43 -20.55 -10.36
N VAL A 21 7.36 -19.84 -10.74
CA VAL A 21 6.42 -20.20 -11.80
C VAL A 21 6.28 -19.08 -12.83
N LYS A 22 5.86 -19.39 -14.06
CA LYS A 22 5.67 -18.36 -15.10
C LYS A 22 4.37 -17.57 -14.93
N ASN A 23 3.34 -18.22 -14.42
CA ASN A 23 1.98 -17.69 -14.32
C ASN A 23 1.55 -17.74 -12.83
N ALA A 24 1.97 -16.75 -12.06
CA ALA A 24 1.43 -16.52 -10.72
C ALA A 24 0.15 -15.68 -10.79
N PRO A 25 -0.76 -15.81 -9.83
CA PRO A 25 -1.86 -14.88 -9.68
C PRO A 25 -1.32 -13.44 -9.57
N ARG A 26 -2.02 -12.48 -10.17
CA ARG A 26 -1.65 -11.06 -10.09
C ARG A 26 -2.12 -10.43 -8.78
N TYR A 27 -3.23 -10.92 -8.25
CA TYR A 27 -3.78 -10.60 -6.93
C TYR A 27 -4.07 -11.92 -6.20
N PHE A 28 -3.86 -11.93 -4.89
CA PHE A 28 -3.98 -13.14 -4.08
C PHE A 28 -4.09 -12.82 -2.59
N ARG A 29 -4.53 -13.81 -1.81
CA ARG A 29 -4.55 -13.77 -0.35
C ARG A 29 -3.45 -14.68 0.20
N MET A 30 -2.82 -14.24 1.29
CA MET A 30 -1.96 -15.04 2.15
C MET A 30 -2.43 -14.88 3.57
N ASP A 31 -2.50 -15.98 4.30
CA ASP A 31 -2.92 -16.00 5.70
C ASP A 31 -1.73 -16.39 6.57
N TYR A 32 -1.57 -15.69 7.68
CA TYR A 32 -0.61 -15.99 8.72
C TYR A 32 -1.31 -15.84 10.09
N ASP A 33 -1.65 -16.97 10.69
CA ASP A 33 -2.54 -17.04 11.86
C ASP A 33 -3.81 -16.18 11.60
N ASP A 34 -4.13 -15.26 12.47
CA ASP A 34 -5.29 -14.37 12.41
C ASP A 34 -5.02 -13.08 11.62
N VAL A 35 -4.00 -13.06 10.75
CA VAL A 35 -3.64 -11.92 9.90
C VAL A 35 -3.73 -12.29 8.43
N HIS A 36 -4.50 -11.52 7.66
CA HIS A 36 -4.80 -11.77 6.25
C HIS A 36 -4.19 -10.69 5.36
N PHE A 37 -3.33 -11.10 4.46
CA PHE A 37 -2.71 -10.22 3.49
C PHE A 37 -3.42 -10.32 2.14
N LEU A 38 -4.06 -9.26 1.71
CA LEU A 38 -4.71 -9.15 0.39
C LEU A 38 -3.81 -8.35 -0.54
N VAL A 39 -3.12 -9.03 -1.43
CA VAL A 39 -2.23 -8.39 -2.41
C VAL A 39 -3.01 -8.07 -3.67
N LEU A 40 -3.01 -6.78 -4.07
CA LEU A 40 -3.76 -6.28 -5.22
C LEU A 40 -2.83 -5.95 -6.39
N ASP A 41 -3.37 -6.09 -7.61
CA ASP A 41 -2.68 -5.75 -8.85
C ASP A 41 -2.96 -4.31 -9.27
N LEU A 42 -2.54 -3.37 -8.43
CA LEU A 42 -2.62 -1.93 -8.67
C LEU A 42 -1.20 -1.39 -8.86
N LEU A 43 -0.86 -0.96 -10.08
CA LEU A 43 0.51 -0.61 -10.45
C LEU A 43 0.77 0.91 -10.41
N TRP A 44 -0.19 1.70 -10.90
CA TRP A 44 -0.03 3.14 -11.07
C TRP A 44 -0.87 3.97 -10.09
N GLY A 45 -1.90 3.36 -9.51
CA GLY A 45 -2.85 4.03 -8.63
C GLY A 45 -3.93 4.85 -9.34
N ASP A 46 -3.86 5.01 -10.66
CA ASP A 46 -4.84 5.75 -11.47
C ASP A 46 -5.49 4.89 -12.57
N GLU A 47 -5.12 3.62 -12.66
CA GLU A 47 -5.76 2.67 -13.53
C GLU A 47 -7.16 2.30 -13.03
N GLU A 48 -8.02 1.90 -13.96
CA GLU A 48 -9.32 1.37 -13.61
C GLU A 48 -9.14 0.04 -12.86
N PHE A 49 -9.55 0.01 -11.59
CA PHE A 49 -9.54 -1.22 -10.81
C PHE A 49 -10.55 -2.21 -11.37
N GLY A 50 -10.06 -3.36 -11.81
CA GLY A 50 -10.82 -4.33 -12.58
C GLY A 50 -12.02 -4.90 -11.81
N LYS A 51 -13.21 -4.99 -12.46
CA LYS A 51 -14.43 -5.52 -11.84
C LYS A 51 -14.28 -6.90 -11.22
N LYS A 52 -13.44 -7.76 -11.83
CA LYS A 52 -13.19 -9.13 -11.32
C LYS A 52 -12.35 -9.09 -10.04
N GLU A 53 -11.34 -8.24 -10.02
CA GLU A 53 -10.48 -8.07 -8.85
C GLU A 53 -11.22 -7.41 -7.71
N LYS A 54 -12.07 -6.42 -8.01
CA LYS A 54 -12.95 -5.78 -7.02
C LYS A 54 -13.94 -6.78 -6.41
N ALA A 55 -14.55 -7.65 -7.23
CA ALA A 55 -15.44 -8.68 -6.74
C ALA A 55 -14.71 -9.70 -5.86
N TRP A 56 -13.52 -10.13 -6.28
CA TRP A 56 -12.67 -11.00 -5.50
C TRP A 56 -12.25 -10.36 -4.17
N LEU A 57 -11.84 -9.10 -4.17
CA LEU A 57 -11.48 -8.38 -2.94
C LEU A 57 -12.64 -8.37 -1.94
N ILE A 58 -13.85 -8.06 -2.40
CA ILE A 58 -15.06 -8.05 -1.56
C ILE A 58 -15.34 -9.46 -1.02
N GLU A 59 -15.26 -10.48 -1.88
CA GLU A 59 -15.45 -11.89 -1.48
C GLU A 59 -14.46 -12.30 -0.38
N GLN A 60 -13.17 -11.93 -0.53
CA GLN A 60 -12.16 -12.23 0.49
C GLN A 60 -12.46 -11.51 1.81
N LEU A 61 -12.83 -10.24 1.75
CA LEU A 61 -13.16 -9.45 2.93
C LEU A 61 -14.43 -9.96 3.65
N GLU A 62 -15.39 -10.51 2.90
CA GLU A 62 -16.61 -11.12 3.48
C GLU A 62 -16.34 -12.47 4.16
N GLU A 63 -15.28 -13.16 3.79
CA GLU A 63 -14.88 -14.45 4.37
C GLU A 63 -14.06 -14.31 5.66
N ILE A 64 -13.42 -13.16 5.89
CA ILE A 64 -12.57 -12.93 7.06
C ILE A 64 -13.43 -12.55 8.26
N PRO A 65 -13.24 -13.22 9.42
CA PRO A 65 -13.89 -12.83 10.67
C PRO A 65 -13.56 -11.39 11.08
N GLU A 66 -14.53 -10.68 11.65
CA GLU A 66 -14.40 -9.26 12.00
C GLU A 66 -13.29 -9.00 13.04
N GLU A 67 -13.00 -9.98 13.88
CA GLU A 67 -11.94 -9.93 14.90
C GLU A 67 -10.53 -10.17 14.36
N GLU A 68 -10.39 -10.70 13.14
CA GLU A 68 -9.10 -10.99 12.51
C GLU A 68 -8.58 -9.79 11.74
N LYS A 69 -7.26 -9.73 11.56
CA LYS A 69 -6.57 -8.56 10.99
C LYS A 69 -6.44 -8.63 9.48
N VAL A 70 -6.72 -7.51 8.83
CA VAL A 70 -6.63 -7.38 7.37
C VAL A 70 -5.59 -6.35 6.97
N ILE A 71 -4.61 -6.78 6.19
CA ILE A 71 -3.58 -5.92 5.58
C ILE A 71 -3.72 -5.99 4.06
N VAL A 72 -4.02 -4.86 3.44
CA VAL A 72 -4.07 -4.73 1.97
C VAL A 72 -2.72 -4.22 1.46
N ILE A 73 -2.19 -4.84 0.42
CA ILE A 73 -0.90 -4.45 -0.18
C ILE A 73 -1.08 -4.21 -1.68
N SER A 74 -0.59 -3.07 -2.16
CA SER A 74 -0.50 -2.77 -3.59
C SER A 74 0.76 -1.95 -3.89
N HIS A 75 1.17 -1.86 -5.17
CA HIS A 75 2.22 -0.92 -5.54
C HIS A 75 1.65 0.49 -5.67
N GLY A 76 0.55 0.67 -6.40
CA GLY A 76 -0.14 1.95 -6.50
C GLY A 76 -0.77 2.36 -5.17
N PHE A 77 -0.84 3.66 -4.93
CA PHE A 77 -1.41 4.24 -3.72
C PHE A 77 -2.86 4.71 -3.93
N TYR A 78 -3.54 5.06 -2.85
CA TYR A 78 -4.92 5.56 -2.82
C TYR A 78 -4.96 7.01 -2.37
N ILE A 79 -4.38 7.26 -1.20
CA ILE A 79 -4.13 8.58 -0.62
C ILE A 79 -2.64 8.74 -0.39
N SER A 80 -2.09 9.90 -0.66
CA SER A 80 -0.67 10.22 -0.48
C SER A 80 -0.44 11.72 -0.62
N SER A 81 0.52 12.24 0.06
CA SER A 81 1.16 13.50 -0.31
C SER A 81 2.03 13.31 -1.57
N GLY A 82 2.39 14.38 -2.25
CA GLY A 82 3.19 14.27 -3.45
C GLY A 82 3.34 15.56 -4.25
N TYR A 83 3.41 15.43 -5.58
CA TYR A 83 3.74 16.50 -6.50
C TYR A 83 2.93 16.40 -7.80
N THR A 84 3.03 17.45 -8.64
CA THR A 84 2.48 17.45 -10.00
C THR A 84 3.60 17.21 -11.00
N ASP A 85 3.51 16.14 -11.77
CA ASP A 85 4.39 15.90 -12.90
C ASP A 85 3.96 16.80 -14.07
N THR A 86 4.71 17.86 -14.30
CA THR A 86 4.43 18.84 -15.35
C THR A 86 4.65 18.29 -16.77
N ASN A 87 5.47 17.25 -16.95
CA ASN A 87 5.71 16.65 -18.26
C ASN A 87 4.50 15.87 -18.76
N TYR A 88 3.79 15.21 -17.83
CA TYR A 88 2.61 14.40 -18.13
C TYR A 88 1.31 15.08 -17.70
N ASN A 89 1.39 16.28 -17.09
CA ASN A 89 0.25 17.00 -16.51
C ASN A 89 -0.57 16.09 -15.59
N LYS A 90 0.12 15.38 -14.70
CA LYS A 90 -0.46 14.36 -13.82
C LYS A 90 -0.11 14.62 -12.36
N ASN A 91 -1.11 14.54 -11.51
CA ASN A 91 -0.93 14.66 -10.07
C ASN A 91 -0.60 13.29 -9.47
N TRP A 92 0.52 13.22 -8.75
CA TRP A 92 0.95 12.08 -7.97
C TRP A 92 0.68 12.32 -6.49
N TYR A 93 -0.58 12.51 -6.15
CA TYR A 93 -1.12 12.64 -4.79
C TYR A 93 -2.61 12.34 -4.80
N ASP A 94 -3.19 12.03 -3.66
CA ASP A 94 -4.62 11.74 -3.43
C ASP A 94 -5.41 11.44 -4.72
N ILE A 95 -5.66 10.16 -5.02
CA ILE A 95 -6.30 9.77 -6.29
C ILE A 95 -7.82 9.72 -6.09
N PRO A 96 -8.59 10.68 -6.62
CA PRO A 96 -10.03 10.79 -6.34
C PRO A 96 -10.80 9.51 -6.66
N SER A 97 -10.50 8.86 -7.79
CA SER A 97 -11.17 7.63 -8.20
C SER A 97 -10.93 6.46 -7.24
N MET A 98 -9.73 6.37 -6.65
CA MET A 98 -9.41 5.34 -5.65
C MET A 98 -10.06 5.66 -4.31
N ILE A 99 -10.05 6.93 -3.91
CA ILE A 99 -10.71 7.40 -2.70
C ILE A 99 -12.22 7.13 -2.75
N GLU A 100 -12.85 7.37 -3.90
CA GLU A 100 -14.30 7.17 -4.07
C GLU A 100 -14.70 5.70 -4.22
N ASN A 101 -13.85 4.86 -4.83
CA ASN A 101 -14.25 3.51 -5.24
C ASN A 101 -13.66 2.39 -4.38
N LEU A 102 -12.51 2.59 -3.74
CA LEU A 102 -11.82 1.56 -2.95
C LEU A 102 -11.74 1.88 -1.46
N CYS A 103 -11.43 3.12 -1.07
CA CYS A 103 -11.39 3.45 0.35
C CYS A 103 -12.70 3.10 1.09
N PRO A 104 -13.92 3.33 0.54
CA PRO A 104 -15.15 2.92 1.22
C PRO A 104 -15.29 1.40 1.41
N ILE A 105 -14.63 0.59 0.59
CA ILE A 105 -14.60 -0.87 0.79
C ILE A 105 -13.74 -1.20 2.00
N PHE A 106 -12.55 -0.60 2.08
CA PHE A 106 -11.65 -0.80 3.22
C PHE A 106 -12.30 -0.34 4.53
N GLU A 107 -12.94 0.82 4.51
CA GLU A 107 -13.70 1.37 5.65
C GLU A 107 -14.86 0.45 6.07
N LYS A 108 -15.63 -0.07 5.12
CA LYS A 108 -16.79 -0.95 5.38
C LYS A 108 -16.40 -2.28 6.03
N TYR A 109 -15.26 -2.84 5.64
CA TYR A 109 -14.79 -4.15 6.11
C TYR A 109 -13.68 -4.05 7.15
N ASN A 110 -13.52 -2.89 7.79
CA ASN A 110 -12.56 -2.65 8.88
C ASN A 110 -11.14 -3.12 8.54
N VAL A 111 -10.65 -2.78 7.33
CA VAL A 111 -9.26 -3.06 6.96
C VAL A 111 -8.34 -2.29 7.89
N ASP A 112 -7.44 -2.98 8.60
CA ASP A 112 -6.56 -2.38 9.61
C ASP A 112 -5.45 -1.54 8.98
N LEU A 113 -4.82 -2.06 7.92
CA LEU A 113 -3.65 -1.43 7.31
C LEU A 113 -3.64 -1.60 5.78
N VAL A 114 -3.37 -0.50 5.08
CA VAL A 114 -3.16 -0.48 3.63
C VAL A 114 -1.73 -0.02 3.34
N ILE A 115 -0.92 -0.90 2.73
CA ILE A 115 0.48 -0.63 2.40
C ILE A 115 0.60 -0.41 0.89
N SER A 116 1.22 0.69 0.51
CA SER A 116 1.47 1.04 -0.88
C SER A 116 2.89 1.58 -1.09
N GLY A 117 3.30 1.67 -2.33
CA GLY A 117 4.57 2.25 -2.76
C GLY A 117 4.34 3.37 -3.76
N HIS A 118 5.01 3.28 -4.91
CA HIS A 118 4.93 4.16 -6.08
C HIS A 118 5.46 5.58 -5.82
N ASN A 119 4.89 6.36 -4.90
CA ASN A 119 5.45 7.64 -4.49
C ASN A 119 6.71 7.40 -3.65
N HIS A 120 7.81 8.05 -4.05
CA HIS A 120 9.12 7.84 -3.44
C HIS A 120 9.31 8.65 -2.15
N LEU A 121 8.48 8.36 -1.18
CA LEU A 121 8.47 8.94 0.15
C LEU A 121 8.07 7.86 1.19
N MET A 122 8.16 8.21 2.46
CA MET A 122 7.57 7.45 3.57
C MET A 122 6.47 8.29 4.20
N GLU A 123 5.28 7.75 4.30
CA GLU A 123 4.14 8.48 4.85
C GLU A 123 3.19 7.56 5.61
N LEU A 124 2.72 8.04 6.76
CA LEU A 124 1.60 7.50 7.51
C LEU A 124 0.39 8.41 7.32
N LEU A 125 -0.73 7.84 6.94
CA LEU A 125 -1.99 8.56 6.77
C LEU A 125 -3.12 7.80 7.48
N GLU A 126 -4.13 8.53 7.93
CA GLU A 126 -5.31 7.96 8.57
C GLU A 126 -6.58 8.50 7.93
N LYS A 127 -7.52 7.61 7.61
CA LYS A 127 -8.80 8.01 7.06
C LYS A 127 -9.90 7.03 7.50
N ASN A 128 -10.89 7.56 8.23
CA ASN A 128 -12.11 6.84 8.62
C ASN A 128 -11.84 5.44 9.26
N GLY A 129 -10.92 5.37 10.23
CA GLY A 129 -10.56 4.14 10.94
C GLY A 129 -9.55 3.24 10.20
N VAL A 130 -9.19 3.54 8.96
CA VAL A 130 -8.18 2.77 8.20
C VAL A 130 -6.84 3.47 8.24
N THR A 131 -5.77 2.72 8.58
CA THR A 131 -4.39 3.18 8.51
C THR A 131 -3.81 2.94 7.11
N TYR A 132 -3.21 3.96 6.51
CA TYR A 132 -2.52 3.87 5.21
C TYR A 132 -1.04 4.17 5.38
N VAL A 133 -0.21 3.42 4.69
CA VAL A 133 1.25 3.63 4.62
C VAL A 133 1.69 3.69 3.17
N VAL A 134 2.44 4.73 2.83
CA VAL A 134 3.23 4.79 1.59
C VAL A 134 4.68 4.55 1.95
N ILE A 135 5.30 3.53 1.36
CA ILE A 135 6.69 3.14 1.60
C ILE A 135 7.43 2.93 0.27
N GLY A 136 7.60 4.01 -0.51
CA GLY A 136 8.24 3.99 -1.82
C GLY A 136 9.68 4.51 -1.85
N SER A 137 10.26 4.89 -0.71
CA SER A 137 11.59 5.51 -0.63
C SER A 137 12.77 4.52 -0.68
N MET A 138 12.57 3.29 -1.17
CA MET A 138 13.58 2.22 -1.12
C MET A 138 14.57 2.20 -2.30
N GLY A 139 14.70 3.26 -3.11
CA GLY A 139 15.71 3.27 -4.17
C GLY A 139 15.43 4.14 -5.39
N GLY A 140 14.23 4.69 -5.52
CA GLY A 140 13.93 5.72 -6.52
C GLY A 140 14.45 7.10 -6.07
N ILE A 141 14.51 8.06 -6.97
CA ILE A 141 14.78 9.47 -6.60
C ILE A 141 13.63 9.93 -5.70
N LEU A 142 13.94 10.46 -4.52
CA LEU A 142 12.91 10.95 -3.59
C LEU A 142 12.08 12.05 -4.24
N ASP A 143 10.77 11.95 -4.06
CA ASP A 143 9.82 12.87 -4.67
C ASP A 143 9.83 14.25 -3.99
N SER A 144 9.59 15.29 -4.78
CA SER A 144 9.29 16.62 -4.25
C SER A 144 7.92 16.61 -3.54
N LEU A 145 7.76 17.51 -2.58
CA LEU A 145 6.52 17.68 -1.85
C LEU A 145 5.91 19.03 -2.19
N GLU A 146 4.90 19.05 -3.07
CA GLU A 146 4.13 20.23 -3.44
C GLU A 146 2.74 20.24 -2.77
N TYR A 147 2.22 19.04 -2.50
CA TYR A 147 0.94 18.83 -1.85
C TYR A 147 1.11 17.91 -0.65
N LYS A 148 0.56 18.31 0.48
CA LYS A 148 0.41 17.44 1.66
C LYS A 148 -1.03 17.01 1.80
N SER A 149 -1.26 15.69 1.82
CA SER A 149 -2.60 15.12 2.03
C SER A 149 -3.19 15.57 3.37
N PRO A 150 -4.48 15.91 3.45
CA PRO A 150 -5.15 16.23 4.71
C PRO A 150 -5.21 15.03 5.68
N TYR A 151 -5.00 13.83 5.19
CA TYR A 151 -4.95 12.60 5.97
C TYR A 151 -3.57 12.28 6.53
N SER A 152 -2.52 13.05 6.16
CA SER A 152 -1.13 12.80 6.54
C SER A 152 -0.88 13.05 8.03
N VAL A 153 -0.50 12.01 8.75
CA VAL A 153 -0.10 12.05 10.18
C VAL A 153 1.39 12.32 10.29
N TRP A 154 2.20 11.57 9.54
CA TRP A 154 3.65 11.72 9.49
C TRP A 154 4.16 11.50 8.07
N LEU A 155 5.20 12.24 7.69
CA LEU A 155 5.79 12.19 6.35
C LEU A 155 7.30 12.44 6.38
N ASN A 156 8.05 11.65 5.59
CA ASN A 156 9.45 11.87 5.29
C ASN A 156 9.72 11.64 3.79
N ASN A 157 10.16 12.70 3.11
CA ASN A 157 10.62 12.65 1.72
C ASN A 157 12.10 13.07 1.58
N ARG A 158 12.89 12.92 2.67
CA ARG A 158 14.29 13.39 2.73
C ARG A 158 15.29 12.27 2.94
N ALA A 159 14.83 11.07 3.28
CA ALA A 159 15.68 9.91 3.50
C ALA A 159 15.17 8.71 2.71
N PHE A 160 16.09 7.92 2.19
CA PHE A 160 15.80 6.55 1.81
C PHE A 160 15.57 5.72 3.07
N GLY A 161 14.68 4.73 2.99
CA GLY A 161 14.40 3.93 4.16
C GLY A 161 13.40 2.81 3.89
N TYR A 162 13.01 2.16 4.97
CA TYR A 162 12.11 1.03 4.97
C TYR A 162 11.21 1.05 6.20
N MET A 163 10.21 0.20 6.21
CA MET A 163 9.32 -0.05 7.34
C MET A 163 9.59 -1.44 7.88
N ASP A 164 9.85 -1.54 9.18
CA ASP A 164 9.89 -2.78 9.94
C ASP A 164 8.54 -2.95 10.65
N MET A 165 7.83 -4.03 10.36
CA MET A 165 6.48 -4.29 10.87
C MET A 165 6.51 -5.51 11.77
N ASN A 166 5.92 -5.38 12.94
CA ASN A 166 5.74 -6.44 13.91
C ASN A 166 4.26 -6.81 14.04
N LEU A 167 3.98 -8.10 13.93
CA LEU A 167 2.67 -8.68 14.15
C LEU A 167 2.72 -9.47 15.46
N SER A 168 2.05 -8.98 16.48
CA SER A 168 2.05 -9.66 17.78
C SER A 168 1.05 -10.81 17.80
N THR A 169 1.29 -11.78 18.69
CA THR A 169 0.36 -12.88 18.96
C THR A 169 -0.96 -12.42 19.63
N GLU A 170 -1.03 -11.17 20.05
CA GLU A 170 -2.24 -10.54 20.62
C GLU A 170 -3.04 -9.78 19.54
N GLY A 171 -2.69 -9.93 18.25
CA GLY A 171 -3.37 -9.29 17.14
C GLY A 171 -3.03 -7.80 16.97
N LYS A 172 -1.95 -7.31 17.60
CA LYS A 172 -1.50 -5.94 17.41
C LYS A 172 -0.60 -5.84 16.20
N ILE A 173 -0.76 -4.77 15.44
CA ILE A 173 0.10 -4.39 14.31
C ILE A 173 0.84 -3.13 14.73
N ASP A 174 2.14 -3.19 14.85
CA ASP A 174 2.99 -2.02 15.04
C ASP A 174 4.09 -1.98 13.98
N PHE A 175 4.57 -0.79 13.67
CA PHE A 175 5.66 -0.63 12.73
C PHE A 175 6.54 0.57 13.02
N THR A 176 7.77 0.48 12.53
CA THR A 176 8.80 1.53 12.67
C THR A 176 9.37 1.86 11.31
N PHE A 177 9.36 3.15 10.97
CA PHE A 177 10.12 3.66 9.83
C PHE A 177 11.57 3.88 10.24
N LEU A 178 12.48 3.37 9.43
CA LEU A 178 13.91 3.45 9.60
C LEU A 178 14.53 4.03 8.32
N ASP A 179 15.60 4.80 8.46
CA ASP A 179 16.38 5.22 7.28
C ASP A 179 17.23 4.07 6.72
N SER A 180 17.93 4.31 5.61
CA SER A 180 18.78 3.31 4.96
C SER A 180 19.94 2.82 5.83
N ASP A 181 20.32 3.57 6.86
CA ASP A 181 21.38 3.21 7.81
C ASP A 181 20.81 2.51 9.07
N GLY A 182 19.50 2.34 9.14
CA GLY A 182 18.79 1.72 10.25
C GLY A 182 18.51 2.66 11.42
N ASN A 183 18.65 3.97 11.24
CA ASN A 183 18.29 4.93 12.28
C ASN A 183 16.78 5.10 12.37
N PHE A 184 16.30 5.25 13.59
CA PHE A 184 14.88 5.48 13.88
C PHE A 184 14.39 6.80 13.29
N LEU A 185 13.24 6.75 12.62
CA LEU A 185 12.54 7.93 12.09
C LEU A 185 11.19 8.16 12.78
N TYR A 186 10.34 7.11 12.83
CA TYR A 186 9.01 7.20 13.42
C TYR A 186 8.48 5.80 13.73
N SER A 187 7.62 5.67 14.75
CA SER A 187 6.91 4.42 15.06
C SER A 187 5.43 4.68 15.27
N TYR A 188 4.63 3.65 14.98
CA TYR A 188 3.17 3.72 15.08
C TYR A 188 2.60 2.35 15.44
N GLU A 189 1.56 2.31 16.29
CA GLU A 189 0.73 1.15 16.56
C GLU A 189 -0.64 1.39 15.87
N VAL A 190 -1.04 0.47 14.99
CA VAL A 190 -2.33 0.56 14.29
C VAL A 190 -3.46 0.53 15.29
N GLN A 191 -4.31 1.54 15.25
CA GLN A 191 -5.47 1.62 16.14
C GLN A 191 -6.55 0.68 15.60
N THR A 192 -6.96 -0.27 16.41
CA THR A 192 -8.10 -1.14 16.12
C THR A 192 -9.27 -0.69 16.98
N GLU A 193 -10.38 -0.32 16.33
CA GLU A 193 -11.63 0.00 17.06
C GLU A 193 -12.28 -1.27 17.65
#